data_2b5d5d4ce49feccad31fb1e166480903
#
_entry.id   2b5d5d4ce49feccad31fb1e166480903
#
_cell.length_a   1.000
_cell.length_b   1.000
_cell.length_c   1.000
_cell.angle_alpha   90.00
_cell.angle_beta   90.00
_cell.angle_gamma   90.00
#
_symmetry.space_group_name_H-M   'P 1'
#
loop_
_entity.id
_entity.type
_entity.pdbx_description
1 polymer ?
#
loop_
_entity_poly.entity_id
_entity_poly.type
_entity_poly.pdbx_seq_one_letter_code
_entity_poly.pdbx_strand_id
1 'polypeptide(L)' 'MSKNRFENEKIKLTPETGFNLVGIDYFEDTGNQLYIIEHFDMYQDALNAKKDRKNQEEYFVLYMDQNNECVSR' A
#
# COMPACT_ATOMS: atom_id res chain seq x y z
N MET A 1 19.41 -6.36 11.41
CA MET A 1 18.52 -7.25 10.67
C MET A 1 17.83 -6.53 9.53
N SER A 2 17.76 -7.14 8.39
CA SER A 2 17.13 -6.53 7.24
C SER A 2 15.61 -6.56 7.36
N LYS A 3 14.95 -5.60 6.70
CA LYS A 3 13.51 -5.61 6.58
C LYS A 3 13.09 -6.79 5.73
N ASN A 4 11.90 -7.30 5.96
CA ASN A 4 11.37 -8.34 5.08
C ASN A 4 11.04 -7.74 3.70
N ARG A 5 10.81 -8.60 2.72
CA ARG A 5 10.60 -8.15 1.35
C ARG A 5 9.31 -7.37 1.17
N PHE A 6 8.29 -7.71 1.93
CA PHE A 6 7.02 -6.97 1.89
C PHE A 6 7.23 -5.52 2.30
N GLU A 7 8.02 -5.27 3.33
CA GLU A 7 8.26 -3.90 3.75
C GLU A 7 9.00 -3.11 2.68
N ASN A 8 9.95 -3.74 2.00
CA ASN A 8 10.66 -3.08 0.91
C ASN A 8 9.72 -2.75 -0.24
N GLU A 9 8.80 -3.66 -0.58
CA GLU A 9 7.81 -3.38 -1.61
C GLU A 9 6.88 -2.26 -1.20
N LYS A 10 6.45 -2.22 0.06
CA LYS A 10 5.61 -1.14 0.54
C LYS A 10 6.29 0.22 0.41
N ILE A 11 7.57 0.29 0.79
CA ILE A 11 8.32 1.53 0.66
C ILE A 11 8.40 1.95 -0.80
N LYS A 12 8.69 1.00 -1.68
CA LYS A 12 8.82 1.26 -3.11
C LYS A 12 7.54 1.81 -3.73
N LEU A 13 6.38 1.33 -3.25
CA LEU A 13 5.09 1.72 -3.79
C LEU A 13 4.43 2.86 -3.03
N THR A 14 5.08 3.40 -2.00
CA THR A 14 4.56 4.52 -1.24
C THR A 14 4.77 5.80 -2.04
N PRO A 15 3.71 6.61 -2.26
CA PRO A 15 3.84 7.84 -3.04
C PRO A 15 4.47 8.95 -2.21
N GLU A 16 5.07 9.93 -2.89
CA GLU A 16 5.59 11.12 -2.22
C GLU A 16 4.46 11.97 -1.64
N THR A 17 3.35 12.04 -2.36
CA THR A 17 2.16 12.75 -1.91
C THR A 17 0.95 11.89 -2.19
N GLY A 18 -0.10 12.09 -1.38
CA GLY A 18 -1.33 11.33 -1.56
C GLY A 18 -1.24 9.92 -1.01
N PHE A 19 -2.13 9.06 -1.47
CA PHE A 19 -2.37 7.74 -0.90
C PHE A 19 -2.53 6.73 -2.02
N ASN A 20 -1.78 5.65 -1.96
CA ASN A 20 -1.90 4.56 -2.93
C ASN A 20 -2.63 3.38 -2.31
N LEU A 21 -3.68 2.92 -2.97
CA LEU A 21 -4.31 1.66 -2.60
C LEU A 21 -3.58 0.55 -3.34
N VAL A 22 -3.04 -0.42 -2.61
CA VAL A 22 -2.29 -1.53 -3.19
C VAL A 22 -2.91 -2.85 -2.78
N GLY A 23 -2.75 -3.85 -3.63
CA GLY A 23 -3.20 -5.21 -3.35
C GLY A 23 -2.03 -6.16 -3.32
N ILE A 24 -2.30 -7.38 -2.85
CA ILE A 24 -1.31 -8.44 -2.78
C ILE A 24 -1.68 -9.54 -3.77
N ASP A 25 -0.71 -9.93 -4.59
CA ASP A 25 -0.86 -11.08 -5.48
C ASP A 25 0.09 -12.17 -4.97
N TYR A 26 -0.47 -13.14 -4.27
CA TYR A 26 0.32 -14.20 -3.66
C TYR A 26 0.92 -15.17 -4.69
N PHE A 27 0.46 -15.11 -5.93
CA PHE A 27 0.96 -15.99 -6.98
C PHE A 27 2.17 -15.41 -7.70
N GLU A 28 2.48 -14.14 -7.47
CA GLU A 28 3.64 -13.50 -8.06
C GLU A 28 4.92 -13.81 -7.27
N ASP A 29 6.05 -13.62 -7.91
CA ASP A 29 7.34 -13.82 -7.27
C ASP A 29 7.55 -12.87 -6.12
N THR A 30 8.29 -13.31 -5.12
CA THR A 30 8.66 -12.45 -4.00
C THR A 30 9.38 -11.21 -4.52
N GLY A 31 8.97 -10.04 -4.03
CA GLY A 31 9.47 -8.76 -4.52
C GLY A 31 8.58 -8.11 -5.54
N ASN A 32 7.58 -8.86 -6.08
CA ASN A 32 6.64 -8.34 -7.06
C ASN A 32 5.20 -8.65 -6.67
N GLN A 33 4.96 -8.93 -5.39
CA GLN A 33 3.64 -9.35 -4.93
C GLN A 33 2.68 -8.21 -4.70
N LEU A 34 3.17 -6.99 -4.49
CA LEU A 34 2.31 -5.83 -4.30
C LEU A 34 2.12 -5.09 -5.61
N TYR A 35 0.91 -4.60 -5.83
CA TYR A 35 0.62 -3.82 -7.03
C TYR A 35 -0.29 -2.65 -6.68
N ILE A 36 -0.11 -1.53 -7.40
CA ILE A 36 -0.91 -0.34 -7.18
C ILE A 36 -2.24 -0.50 -7.91
N ILE A 37 -3.33 -0.27 -7.18
CA ILE A 37 -4.67 -0.32 -7.75
C ILE A 37 -5.09 1.06 -8.20
N GLU A 38 -4.95 2.05 -7.30
CA GLU A 38 -5.36 3.42 -7.59
C GLU A 38 -4.69 4.38 -6.64
N HIS A 39 -4.46 5.60 -7.11
CA HIS A 39 -3.92 6.70 -6.31
C HIS A 39 -5.05 7.64 -5.92
N PHE A 40 -5.03 8.10 -4.68
CA PHE A 40 -6.04 9.04 -4.15
C PHE A 40 -5.34 10.25 -3.55
N ASP A 41 -5.99 11.41 -3.66
CA ASP A 41 -5.49 12.63 -3.03
C ASP A 41 -5.91 12.73 -1.56
N MET A 42 -6.97 12.03 -1.18
CA MET A 42 -7.55 12.10 0.16
C MET A 42 -7.50 10.74 0.82
N TYR A 43 -7.08 10.74 2.09
CA TYR A 43 -7.01 9.51 2.88
C TYR A 43 -8.36 8.79 2.94
N GLN A 44 -9.43 9.55 3.17
CA GLN A 44 -10.75 8.95 3.32
C GLN A 44 -11.21 8.25 2.05
N ASP A 45 -10.87 8.80 0.89
CA ASP A 45 -11.22 8.17 -0.38
C ASP A 45 -10.49 6.84 -0.54
N ALA A 46 -9.22 6.80 -0.17
CA ALA A 46 -8.45 5.57 -0.23
C ALA A 46 -9.02 4.51 0.72
N LEU A 47 -9.39 4.92 1.94
CA LEU A 47 -9.99 3.99 2.90
C LEU A 47 -11.33 3.47 2.41
N ASN A 48 -12.15 4.33 1.82
CA ASN A 48 -13.45 3.91 1.31
C ASN A 48 -13.28 2.89 0.19
N ALA A 49 -12.31 3.10 -0.70
CA ALA A 49 -12.04 2.16 -1.77
C ALA A 49 -11.58 0.81 -1.21
N LYS A 50 -10.77 0.83 -0.15
CA LYS A 50 -10.35 -0.40 0.51
C LYS A 50 -11.53 -1.13 1.14
N LYS A 51 -12.42 -0.39 1.81
CA LYS A 51 -13.58 -0.98 2.48
C LYS A 51 -14.56 -1.64 1.51
N ASP A 52 -14.57 -1.19 0.26
CA ASP A 52 -15.43 -1.77 -0.77
C ASP A 52 -14.94 -3.13 -1.24
N ARG A 53 -13.76 -3.55 -0.82
CA ARG A 53 -13.18 -4.83 -1.22
C ARG A 53 -13.57 -5.92 -0.23
N LYS A 54 -13.79 -7.14 -0.76
CA LYS A 54 -14.25 -8.26 0.07
C LYS A 54 -13.18 -8.74 1.02
N ASN A 55 -11.94 -8.81 0.57
CA ASN A 55 -10.82 -9.34 1.36
C ASN A 55 -9.92 -8.19 1.77
N GLN A 56 -10.39 -7.36 2.70
CA GLN A 56 -9.68 -6.15 3.08
C GLN A 56 -8.27 -6.42 3.60
N GLU A 57 -8.03 -7.59 4.17
CA GLU A 57 -6.70 -7.96 4.66
C GLU A 57 -5.67 -8.12 3.55
N GLU A 58 -6.10 -8.19 2.29
CA GLU A 58 -5.21 -8.28 1.15
C GLU A 58 -4.92 -6.93 0.51
N TYR A 59 -5.35 -5.85 1.15
CA TYR A 59 -5.20 -4.50 0.59
C TYR A 59 -4.63 -3.57 1.65
N PHE A 60 -3.87 -2.59 1.19
CA PHE A 60 -3.26 -1.59 2.06
C PHE A 60 -3.37 -0.22 1.43
N VAL A 61 -3.47 0.80 2.29
CA VAL A 61 -3.31 2.18 1.87
C VAL A 61 -1.90 2.61 2.29
N LEU A 62 -1.07 2.95 1.32
CA LEU A 62 0.32 3.36 1.56
C LEU A 62 0.46 4.86 1.39
N TYR A 63 1.11 5.50 2.33
CA TYR A 63 1.32 6.95 2.28
C TYR A 63 2.50 7.35 3.18
N MET A 64 2.97 8.59 2.99
CA MET A 64 4.00 9.17 3.84
C MET A 64 3.33 10.01 4.92
N ASP A 65 3.75 9.82 6.18
CA ASP A 65 3.21 10.62 7.27
C ASP A 65 3.95 11.95 7.39
N GLN A 66 3.62 12.73 8.42
CA GLN A 66 4.22 14.04 8.64
C GLN A 66 5.72 13.97 8.90
N ASN A 67 6.20 12.82 9.33
CA ASN A 67 7.62 12.61 9.63
C ASN A 67 8.37 11.98 8.46
N ASN A 68 7.75 11.93 7.28
CA ASN A 68 8.31 11.30 6.09
C ASN A 68 8.57 9.81 6.28
N GLU A 69 7.75 9.16 7.09
CA GLU A 69 7.81 7.72 7.28
C GLU A 69 6.70 7.05 6.47
N CYS A 70 7.01 5.90 5.89
CA CYS A 70 6.04 5.13 5.13
C CYS A 70 5.06 4.45 6.08
N VAL A 71 3.77 4.65 5.83
CA VAL A 71 2.70 4.07 6.65
C VAL A 71 1.86 3.16 5.77
N SER A 72 1.47 2.00 6.30
CA SER A 72 0.50 1.12 5.63
C SER A 72 -0.67 0.87 6.58
N ARG A 73 -1.90 1.07 6.04
CA ARG A 73 -3.13 0.92 6.82
C ARG A 73 -4.07 -0.09 6.22
#